data_788dc48e9fccd9a34a1326db4cff8a83
#
_entry.id   788dc48e9fccd9a34a1326db4cff8a83
#
_cell.length_a   1.000
_cell.length_b   1.000
_cell.length_c   1.000
_cell.angle_alpha   90.00
_cell.angle_beta   90.00
_cell.angle_gamma   90.00
#
_symmetry.space_group_name_H-M   'P 1'
#
loop_
_entity.id
_entity.type
_entity.pdbx_description
1 polymer ?
#
loop_
_entity_poly.entity_id
_entity_poly.type
_entity_poly.pdbx_seq_one_letter_code
_entity_poly.pdbx_strand_id
1 'polypeptide(L)'
;MIYVTLRYASDRELKTLAGKAGLERTHTTGLLVASAIFFVLGAYGLVFSALYDPGLIPLIALSVVSLLTGIGVFLNRRFGFWLTLLLFPLGIVEAIATLLYSVTLSGWYTNNLIAAFNASLILYAVGLVIALLLVVDRRSQLK
;
A
#
# COMPACT_ATOMS: atom_id res chain seq x y z
N MET A 1 -42.77 -34.01 -5.23
CA MET A 1 -41.64 -33.92 -6.16
C MET A 1 -41.21 -32.46 -6.43
N ILE A 2 -42.10 -31.54 -6.69
CA ILE A 2 -41.81 -30.10 -6.96
C ILE A 2 -41.16 -29.40 -5.77
N TYR A 3 -41.58 -29.68 -4.54
CA TYR A 3 -40.98 -29.07 -3.32
C TYR A 3 -39.52 -29.44 -3.09
N VAL A 4 -39.10 -30.64 -3.46
CA VAL A 4 -37.69 -31.10 -3.33
C VAL A 4 -36.80 -30.37 -4.35
N THR A 5 -37.30 -30.20 -5.56
CA THR A 5 -36.56 -29.51 -6.64
C THR A 5 -36.39 -28.01 -6.37
N LEU A 6 -37.42 -27.36 -5.82
CA LEU A 6 -37.37 -25.95 -5.44
C LEU A 6 -36.39 -25.72 -4.24
N ARG A 7 -36.36 -26.65 -3.30
CA ARG A 7 -35.43 -26.58 -2.15
C ARG A 7 -33.98 -26.74 -2.61
N TYR A 8 -33.72 -27.66 -3.55
CA TYR A 8 -32.38 -27.89 -4.11
C TYR A 8 -31.88 -26.71 -4.97
N ALA A 9 -32.76 -26.04 -5.72
CA ALA A 9 -32.43 -24.85 -6.47
C ALA A 9 -32.11 -23.66 -5.54
N SER A 10 -32.89 -23.48 -4.46
CA SER A 10 -32.67 -22.47 -3.44
C SER A 10 -31.33 -22.63 -2.72
N ASP A 11 -30.96 -23.87 -2.36
CA ASP A 11 -29.68 -24.14 -1.68
C ASP A 11 -28.48 -23.93 -2.59
N ARG A 12 -28.60 -24.18 -3.89
CA ARG A 12 -27.54 -23.85 -4.86
C ARG A 12 -27.36 -22.36 -5.04
N GLU A 13 -28.44 -21.62 -5.16
CA GLU A 13 -28.39 -20.16 -5.28
C GLU A 13 -27.80 -19.51 -4.04
N LEU A 14 -28.19 -19.96 -2.85
CA LEU A 14 -27.65 -19.49 -1.58
C LEU A 14 -26.14 -19.77 -1.46
N LYS A 15 -25.67 -20.95 -1.87
CA LYS A 15 -24.25 -21.28 -1.88
C LYS A 15 -23.45 -20.45 -2.87
N THR A 16 -24.04 -20.16 -4.04
CA THR A 16 -23.39 -19.30 -5.07
C THR A 16 -23.31 -17.85 -4.61
N LEU A 17 -24.38 -17.34 -3.97
CA LEU A 17 -24.40 -15.99 -3.40
C LEU A 17 -23.43 -15.86 -2.21
N ALA A 18 -23.37 -16.86 -1.33
CA ALA A 18 -22.42 -16.89 -0.22
C ALA A 18 -20.96 -16.98 -0.72
N GLY A 19 -20.70 -17.73 -1.79
CA GLY A 19 -19.39 -17.79 -2.45
C GLY A 19 -19.00 -16.46 -3.07
N LYS A 20 -19.93 -15.78 -3.76
CA LYS A 20 -19.70 -14.44 -4.32
C LYS A 20 -19.48 -13.40 -3.23
N ALA A 21 -20.26 -13.39 -2.16
CA ALA A 21 -20.10 -12.47 -1.03
C ALA A 21 -18.78 -12.68 -0.29
N GLY A 22 -18.33 -13.93 -0.16
CA GLY A 22 -17.01 -14.26 0.41
C GLY A 22 -15.86 -13.77 -0.47
N LEU A 23 -15.95 -13.96 -1.79
CA LEU A 23 -14.98 -13.47 -2.76
C LEU A 23 -14.94 -11.92 -2.81
N GLU A 24 -16.07 -11.24 -2.75
CA GLU A 24 -16.11 -9.78 -2.70
C GLU A 24 -15.47 -9.22 -1.42
N ARG A 25 -15.68 -9.86 -0.27
CA ARG A 25 -15.05 -9.45 1.00
C ARG A 25 -13.53 -9.58 0.96
N THR A 26 -13.00 -10.69 0.49
CA THR A 26 -11.55 -10.88 0.36
C THR A 26 -10.94 -9.91 -0.66
N HIS A 27 -11.68 -9.60 -1.72
CA HIS A 27 -11.26 -8.63 -2.73
C HIS A 27 -11.13 -7.20 -2.19
N THR A 28 -12.09 -6.73 -1.42
CA THR A 28 -12.06 -5.39 -0.80
C THR A 28 -10.97 -5.27 0.26
N THR A 29 -10.68 -6.34 1.00
CA THR A 29 -9.67 -6.35 2.08
C THR A 29 -8.26 -6.07 1.54
N GLY A 30 -7.88 -6.62 0.38
CA GLY A 30 -6.56 -6.37 -0.22
C GLY A 30 -6.32 -4.90 -0.58
N LEU A 31 -7.31 -4.23 -1.16
CA LEU A 31 -7.23 -2.80 -1.48
C LEU A 31 -7.22 -1.93 -0.21
N LEU A 32 -7.95 -2.33 0.82
CA LEU A 32 -7.97 -1.63 2.09
C LEU A 32 -6.61 -1.72 2.80
N VAL A 33 -5.98 -2.89 2.77
CA VAL A 33 -4.62 -3.07 3.30
C VAL A 33 -3.60 -2.25 2.51
N ALA A 34 -3.67 -2.26 1.18
CA ALA A 34 -2.80 -1.44 0.34
C ALA A 34 -2.97 0.06 0.63
N SER A 35 -4.21 0.53 0.75
CA SER A 35 -4.52 1.91 1.12
C SER A 35 -3.94 2.27 2.50
N ALA A 36 -4.10 1.41 3.50
CA ALA A 36 -3.55 1.62 4.84
C ALA A 36 -2.01 1.72 4.81
N ILE A 37 -1.34 0.87 4.01
CA ILE A 37 0.12 0.95 3.82
C ILE A 37 0.50 2.31 3.25
N PHE A 38 -0.17 2.80 2.20
CA PHE A 38 0.14 4.12 1.63
C PHE A 38 -0.11 5.27 2.60
N PHE A 39 -1.16 5.19 3.44
CA PHE A 39 -1.38 6.20 4.49
C PHE A 39 -0.27 6.20 5.53
N VAL A 40 0.16 5.03 6.00
CA VAL A 40 1.26 4.90 6.97
C VAL A 40 2.56 5.43 6.38
N LEU A 41 2.89 5.05 5.13
CA LEU A 41 4.10 5.51 4.45
C LEU A 41 4.09 7.03 4.22
N GLY A 42 2.96 7.59 3.80
CA GLY A 42 2.81 9.03 3.60
C GLY A 42 2.89 9.81 4.92
N ALA A 43 2.22 9.36 5.97
CA ALA A 43 2.29 9.98 7.29
C ALA A 43 3.71 9.91 7.87
N TYR A 44 4.39 8.76 7.74
CA TYR A 44 5.77 8.59 8.18
C TYR A 44 6.70 9.60 7.51
N GLY A 45 6.64 9.73 6.19
CA GLY A 45 7.50 10.67 5.46
C GLY A 45 7.23 12.14 5.81
N LEU A 46 5.97 12.54 6.04
CA LEU A 46 5.63 13.89 6.48
C LEU A 46 6.15 14.19 7.89
N VAL A 47 5.93 13.28 8.84
CA VAL A 47 6.40 13.43 10.22
C VAL A 47 7.92 13.49 10.26
N PHE A 48 8.58 12.61 9.51
CA PHE A 48 10.04 12.58 9.44
C PHE A 48 10.59 13.88 8.86
N SER A 49 10.05 14.37 7.76
CA SER A 49 10.46 15.63 7.16
C SER A 49 10.23 16.83 8.08
N ALA A 50 9.11 16.87 8.80
CA ALA A 50 8.79 17.96 9.71
C ALA A 50 9.74 18.01 10.94
N LEU A 51 10.17 16.84 11.43
CA LEU A 51 11.00 16.75 12.63
C LEU A 51 12.51 16.90 12.37
N TYR A 52 12.99 16.43 11.23
CA TYR A 52 14.42 16.36 10.96
C TYR A 52 14.93 17.45 10.01
N ASP A 53 14.28 17.66 8.89
CA ASP A 53 14.68 18.68 7.93
C ASP A 53 13.52 19.09 7.00
N PRO A 54 12.93 20.27 7.20
CA PRO A 54 11.90 20.81 6.33
C PRO A 54 12.38 21.10 4.88
N GLY A 55 13.70 21.09 4.65
CA GLY A 55 14.30 21.27 3.34
C GLY A 55 14.24 20.04 2.42
N LEU A 56 13.80 18.88 2.92
CA LEU A 56 13.65 17.65 2.15
C LEU A 56 12.39 17.68 1.27
N ILE A 57 12.35 18.63 0.35
CA ILE A 57 11.22 18.85 -0.57
C ILE A 57 10.81 17.57 -1.33
N PRO A 58 11.75 16.73 -1.86
CA PRO A 58 11.39 15.51 -2.55
C PRO A 58 10.64 14.52 -1.65
N LEU A 59 11.06 14.39 -0.39
CA LEU A 59 10.42 13.49 0.58
C LEU A 59 9.00 13.96 0.93
N ILE A 60 8.81 15.27 1.09
CA ILE A 60 7.49 15.87 1.32
C ILE A 60 6.57 15.60 0.12
N ALA A 61 7.06 15.83 -1.10
CA ALA A 61 6.29 15.57 -2.31
C ALA A 61 5.88 14.11 -2.45
N LEU A 62 6.80 13.16 -2.23
CA LEU A 62 6.51 11.72 -2.24
C LEU A 62 5.50 11.33 -1.15
N SER A 63 5.60 11.92 0.02
CA SER A 63 4.67 11.66 1.13
C SER A 63 3.25 12.13 0.79
N VAL A 64 3.10 13.32 0.20
CA VAL A 64 1.80 13.83 -0.26
C VAL A 64 1.23 12.93 -1.37
N VAL A 65 2.05 12.54 -2.35
CA VAL A 65 1.62 11.62 -3.43
C VAL A 65 1.22 10.26 -2.85
N SER A 66 1.92 9.77 -1.83
CA SER A 66 1.58 8.52 -1.13
C SER A 66 0.21 8.60 -0.46
N LEU A 67 -0.10 9.71 0.24
CA LEU A 67 -1.42 9.93 0.82
C LEU A 67 -2.53 10.00 -0.24
N LEU A 68 -2.30 10.73 -1.33
CA LEU A 68 -3.23 10.80 -2.46
C LEU A 68 -3.45 9.43 -3.11
N THR A 69 -2.38 8.63 -3.24
CA THR A 69 -2.45 7.25 -3.72
C THR A 69 -3.31 6.39 -2.79
N GLY A 70 -3.10 6.51 -1.49
CA GLY A 70 -3.91 5.82 -0.48
C GLY A 70 -5.39 6.15 -0.61
N ILE A 71 -5.73 7.43 -0.77
CA ILE A 71 -7.12 7.88 -1.01
C ILE A 71 -7.67 7.29 -2.32
N GLY A 72 -6.90 7.36 -3.42
CA GLY A 72 -7.31 6.83 -4.72
C GLY A 72 -7.60 5.33 -4.70
N VAL A 73 -6.74 4.56 -4.03
CA VAL A 73 -6.90 3.11 -3.84
C VAL A 73 -8.09 2.81 -2.93
N PHE A 74 -8.25 3.57 -1.83
CA PHE A 74 -9.38 3.42 -0.91
C PHE A 74 -10.73 3.66 -1.60
N LEU A 75 -10.81 4.67 -2.49
CA LEU A 75 -12.00 4.98 -3.27
C LEU A 75 -12.20 4.08 -4.49
N ASN A 76 -11.39 3.05 -4.68
CA ASN A 76 -11.40 2.16 -5.84
C ASN A 76 -11.33 2.91 -7.21
N ARG A 77 -10.57 4.00 -7.27
CA ARG A 77 -10.43 4.81 -8.48
C ARG A 77 -9.23 4.37 -9.31
N ARG A 78 -9.38 4.35 -10.63
CA ARG A 78 -8.29 4.04 -11.58
C ARG A 78 -7.07 4.94 -11.40
N PHE A 79 -7.28 6.17 -10.99
CA PHE A 79 -6.19 7.10 -10.76
C PHE A 79 -5.26 6.63 -9.63
N GLY A 80 -5.79 5.94 -8.60
CA GLY A 80 -4.98 5.32 -7.54
C GLY A 80 -4.01 4.26 -8.08
N PHE A 81 -4.41 3.50 -9.09
CA PHE A 81 -3.54 2.55 -9.77
C PHE A 81 -2.37 3.25 -10.49
N TRP A 82 -2.65 4.30 -11.25
CA TRP A 82 -1.63 5.06 -11.96
C TRP A 82 -0.66 5.77 -11.01
N LEU A 83 -1.17 6.33 -9.92
CA LEU A 83 -0.33 6.91 -8.88
C LEU A 83 0.56 5.86 -8.20
N THR A 84 0.03 4.65 -7.96
CA THR A 84 0.84 3.54 -7.41
C THR A 84 1.99 3.17 -8.35
N LEU A 85 1.73 3.07 -9.66
CA LEU A 85 2.76 2.79 -10.65
C LEU A 85 3.83 3.89 -10.74
N LEU A 86 3.45 5.15 -10.56
CA LEU A 86 4.37 6.28 -10.54
C LEU A 86 5.16 6.33 -9.22
N LEU A 87 4.48 6.15 -8.11
CA LEU A 87 5.07 6.24 -6.77
C LEU A 87 6.09 5.12 -6.50
N PHE A 88 5.83 3.91 -7.03
CA PHE A 88 6.66 2.76 -6.76
C PHE A 88 8.12 2.96 -7.19
N PRO A 89 8.46 3.27 -8.46
CA PRO A 89 9.85 3.44 -8.86
C PRO A 89 10.49 4.65 -8.15
N LEU A 90 9.76 5.76 -7.99
CA LEU A 90 10.25 6.95 -7.30
C LEU A 90 10.55 6.66 -5.84
N GLY A 91 9.64 5.98 -5.13
CA GLY A 91 9.81 5.62 -3.72
C GLY A 91 10.93 4.62 -3.49
N ILE A 92 11.13 3.65 -4.39
CA ILE A 92 12.24 2.70 -4.31
C ILE A 92 13.58 3.41 -4.52
N VAL A 93 13.69 4.27 -5.54
CA VAL A 93 14.91 5.03 -5.80
C VAL A 93 15.26 5.93 -4.61
N GLU A 94 14.27 6.63 -4.05
CA GLU A 94 14.44 7.48 -2.88
C GLU A 94 14.89 6.67 -1.65
N ALA A 95 14.25 5.53 -1.38
CA ALA A 95 14.61 4.66 -0.27
C ALA A 95 16.05 4.13 -0.40
N ILE A 96 16.46 3.68 -1.58
CA ILE A 96 17.82 3.18 -1.84
C ILE A 96 18.82 4.32 -1.74
N ALA A 97 18.57 5.46 -2.34
CA ALA A 97 19.47 6.61 -2.30
C ALA A 97 19.69 7.10 -0.86
N THR A 98 18.61 7.22 -0.09
CA THR A 98 18.68 7.64 1.31
C THR A 98 19.39 6.60 2.17
N LEU A 99 19.16 5.30 1.95
CA LEU A 99 19.83 4.23 2.65
C LEU A 99 21.34 4.24 2.36
N LEU A 100 21.73 4.33 1.09
CA LEU A 100 23.14 4.42 0.71
C LEU A 100 23.83 5.65 1.32
N TYR A 101 23.16 6.79 1.28
CA TYR A 101 23.67 8.03 1.88
C TYR A 101 23.85 7.88 3.39
N SER A 102 22.87 7.32 4.09
CA SER A 102 22.94 7.07 5.53
C SER A 102 24.09 6.11 5.90
N VAL A 103 24.22 5.02 5.16
CA VAL A 103 25.26 4.00 5.40
C VAL A 103 26.66 4.53 5.09
N THR A 104 26.83 5.34 4.06
CA THR A 104 28.14 5.90 3.69
C THR A 104 28.62 6.97 4.69
N LEU A 105 27.72 7.77 5.24
CA LEU A 105 28.07 8.82 6.20
C LEU A 105 28.22 8.31 7.63
N SER A 106 27.34 7.44 8.06
CA SER A 106 27.20 7.07 9.48
C SER A 106 27.45 5.59 9.76
N GLY A 107 27.59 4.74 8.72
CA GLY A 107 27.65 3.29 8.89
C GLY A 107 26.32 2.67 9.28
N TRP A 108 26.27 1.32 9.33
CA TRP A 108 25.04 0.59 9.66
C TRP A 108 24.60 0.71 11.11
N TYR A 109 25.57 0.72 12.04
CA TYR A 109 25.34 0.51 13.49
C TYR A 109 26.07 1.51 14.39
N THR A 110 26.35 2.70 13.91
CA THR A 110 27.08 3.69 14.73
C THR A 110 26.26 4.12 15.95
N ASN A 111 24.93 4.12 15.84
CA ASN A 111 24.02 4.44 16.94
C ASN A 111 22.68 3.69 16.73
N ASN A 112 22.00 3.33 17.82
CA ASN A 112 20.69 2.67 17.77
C ASN A 112 19.66 3.44 16.95
N LEU A 113 19.72 4.77 16.95
CA LEU A 113 18.83 5.63 16.17
C LEU A 113 19.09 5.49 14.66
N ILE A 114 20.36 5.43 14.25
CA ILE A 114 20.74 5.25 12.84
C ILE A 114 20.36 3.83 12.36
N ALA A 115 20.58 2.83 13.20
CA ALA A 115 20.16 1.45 12.90
C ALA A 115 18.65 1.35 12.73
N ALA A 116 17.86 1.99 13.59
CA ALA A 116 16.41 2.05 13.49
C ALA A 116 15.96 2.79 12.23
N PHE A 117 16.62 3.88 11.87
CA PHE A 117 16.34 4.63 10.64
C PHE A 117 16.61 3.79 9.39
N ASN A 118 17.77 3.14 9.30
CA ASN A 118 18.11 2.25 8.18
C ASN A 118 17.13 1.08 8.07
N ALA A 119 16.75 0.48 9.19
CA ALA A 119 15.72 -0.58 9.21
C ALA A 119 14.35 -0.08 8.74
N SER A 120 13.97 1.15 9.12
CA SER A 120 12.69 1.74 8.68
C SER A 120 12.65 2.02 7.18
N LEU A 121 13.78 2.38 6.55
CA LEU A 121 13.88 2.55 5.10
C LEU A 121 13.71 1.22 4.35
N ILE A 122 14.26 0.13 4.87
CA ILE A 122 14.07 -1.21 4.32
C ILE A 122 12.59 -1.60 4.43
N LEU A 123 11.99 -1.37 5.59
CA LEU A 123 10.56 -1.65 5.81
C LEU A 123 9.67 -0.82 4.89
N TYR A 124 10.03 0.44 4.65
CA TYR A 124 9.37 1.33 3.69
C TYR A 124 9.41 0.73 2.27
N ALA A 125 10.58 0.31 1.79
CA ALA A 125 10.74 -0.30 0.48
C ALA A 125 9.92 -1.60 0.35
N VAL A 126 9.96 -2.47 1.35
CA VAL A 126 9.15 -3.71 1.40
C VAL A 126 7.65 -3.37 1.38
N GLY A 127 7.23 -2.37 2.15
CA GLY A 127 5.85 -1.90 2.17
C GLY A 127 5.36 -1.44 0.79
N LEU A 128 6.20 -0.69 0.04
CA LEU A 128 5.89 -0.28 -1.33
C LEU A 128 5.72 -1.46 -2.28
N VAL A 129 6.59 -2.48 -2.19
CA VAL A 129 6.48 -3.70 -3.00
C VAL A 129 5.17 -4.43 -2.70
N ILE A 130 4.85 -4.63 -1.43
CA ILE A 130 3.61 -5.30 -1.01
C ILE A 130 2.39 -4.51 -1.50
N ALA A 131 2.38 -3.19 -1.32
CA ALA A 131 1.28 -2.34 -1.75
C ALA A 131 1.08 -2.40 -3.28
N LEU A 132 2.19 -2.36 -4.06
CA LEU A 132 2.13 -2.52 -5.51
C LEU A 132 1.52 -3.86 -5.91
N LEU A 133 2.00 -4.96 -5.32
CA LEU A 133 1.49 -6.30 -5.63
C LEU A 133 0.00 -6.41 -5.35
N LEU A 134 -0.48 -5.88 -4.20
CA LEU A 134 -1.88 -5.88 -3.84
C LEU A 134 -2.73 -5.05 -4.81
N VAL A 135 -2.25 -3.88 -5.26
CA VAL A 135 -2.96 -3.01 -6.20
C VAL A 135 -2.99 -3.61 -7.59
N VAL A 136 -1.89 -4.22 -8.07
CA VAL A 136 -1.81 -4.88 -9.37
C VAL A 136 -2.72 -6.12 -9.42
N ASP A 137 -2.70 -6.93 -8.36
CA ASP A 137 -3.57 -8.12 -8.26
C ASP A 137 -5.06 -7.74 -8.31
N ARG A 138 -5.42 -6.58 -7.79
CA ARG A 138 -6.80 -6.08 -7.69
C ARG A 138 -7.16 -5.01 -8.73
N ARG A 139 -6.32 -4.81 -9.75
CA ARG A 139 -6.54 -3.76 -10.78
C ARG A 139 -7.90 -3.82 -11.47
N SER A 140 -8.48 -5.01 -11.62
CA SER A 140 -9.79 -5.21 -12.26
C SER A 140 -10.97 -4.63 -11.45
N GLN A 141 -10.76 -4.32 -10.17
CA GLN A 141 -11.77 -3.75 -9.27
C GLN A 141 -11.74 -2.22 -9.23
N LEU A 142 -10.65 -1.63 -9.71
CA LEU A 142 -10.50 -0.17 -9.79
C LEU A 142 -11.27 0.37 -10.99
N LYS A 143 -12.30 1.18 -10.73
CA LYS A 143 -13.21 1.76 -11.74
C LYS A 143 -12.80 3.19 -12.10
#